data_fd8471a2f545584e42475f390a00873e
#
_entry.id   fd8471a2f545584e42475f390a00873e
#
_cell.length_a   1.000
_cell.length_b   1.000
_cell.length_c   1.000
_cell.angle_alpha   90.00
_cell.angle_beta   90.00
_cell.angle_gamma   90.00
#
_symmetry.space_group_name_H-M   'P 1'
#
loop_
_entity.id
_entity.type
_entity.pdbx_description
1 polymer ?
#
loop_
_entity_poly.entity_id
_entity_poly.type
_entity_poly.pdbx_seq_one_letter_code
_entity_poly.pdbx_strand_id
1 'polypeptide(L)'
;MSKLFLSIDFEDFSHDLGRDLGLWETRPLRIAALTRAYEAIERFLQAHGGARATFFCTGIIAEQAPELIARIAAEGHEIACHHHFHDCIDQETPEAFAANLQKALSALRAASGQPVTGFRAPKFRIPQSRSAHYTLLAKHVEYDSSYLCNSAEAARHFSASLAPPLKILPIFAARPRALAPKMRLGGTYLKLFSRATAARLIKASTQAGLAPHIYLHPYEFVADQSFALSRAELAPLGPARAAYWHARQSQWHKIGNRSLPQKLSALLQNHTLGGRLDENLTPLAL
;
A
#
# COMPACT_ATOMS: atom_id res chain seq x y z
N MET A 1 -22.88 11.63 -3.69
CA MET A 1 -21.55 11.72 -3.02
C MET A 1 -20.48 11.21 -3.98
N SER A 2 -19.29 11.82 -4.00
CA SER A 2 -18.18 11.33 -4.82
C SER A 2 -17.55 10.09 -4.19
N LYS A 3 -17.04 9.18 -5.04
CA LYS A 3 -16.33 7.99 -4.58
C LYS A 3 -14.96 8.36 -4.02
N LEU A 4 -14.57 7.72 -2.91
CA LEU A 4 -13.23 7.74 -2.32
C LEU A 4 -12.74 6.31 -2.21
N PHE A 5 -11.65 5.98 -2.90
CA PHE A 5 -11.10 4.63 -2.89
C PHE A 5 -10.17 4.43 -1.69
N LEU A 6 -10.24 3.26 -1.09
CA LEU A 6 -9.37 2.84 0.00
C LEU A 6 -8.64 1.56 -0.41
N SER A 7 -7.33 1.58 -0.31
CA SER A 7 -6.50 0.38 -0.44
C SER A 7 -5.61 0.19 0.77
N ILE A 8 -5.24 -1.05 1.01
CA ILE A 8 -4.39 -1.45 2.13
C ILE A 8 -3.11 -2.07 1.56
N ASP A 9 -1.97 -1.47 1.85
CA ASP A 9 -0.68 -2.09 1.60
C ASP A 9 -0.45 -3.08 2.76
N PHE A 10 -0.84 -4.34 2.51
CA PHE A 10 -0.93 -5.39 3.53
C PHE A 10 0.42 -6.08 3.69
N GLU A 11 1.20 -5.58 4.63
CA GLU A 11 2.60 -5.90 4.88
C GLU A 11 2.87 -6.05 6.37
N ASP A 12 3.93 -6.79 6.74
CA ASP A 12 4.47 -6.82 8.09
C ASP A 12 5.63 -5.82 8.23
N PHE A 13 5.34 -4.64 8.73
CA PHE A 13 6.32 -3.58 8.92
C PHE A 13 7.60 -4.06 9.63
N SER A 14 7.48 -4.97 10.60
CA SER A 14 8.66 -5.46 11.35
C SER A 14 9.56 -6.33 10.49
N HIS A 15 8.97 -7.17 9.65
CA HIS A 15 9.71 -8.00 8.70
C HIS A 15 10.43 -7.11 7.68
N ASP A 16 9.71 -6.16 7.10
CA ASP A 16 10.20 -5.31 6.02
C ASP A 16 11.29 -4.34 6.50
N LEU A 17 11.09 -3.72 7.68
CA LEU A 17 12.13 -2.88 8.28
C LEU A 17 13.39 -3.67 8.60
N GLY A 18 13.26 -4.88 9.09
CA GLY A 18 14.43 -5.70 9.41
C GLY A 18 15.22 -6.12 8.17
N ARG A 19 14.53 -6.42 7.06
CA ARG A 19 15.17 -6.62 5.75
C ARG A 19 15.90 -5.37 5.27
N ASP A 20 15.24 -4.22 5.30
CA ASP A 20 15.82 -2.92 4.92
C ASP A 20 17.08 -2.58 5.72
N LEU A 21 17.14 -3.03 6.95
CA LEU A 21 18.29 -2.81 7.84
C LEU A 21 19.38 -3.88 7.74
N GLY A 22 19.16 -4.93 6.94
CA GLY A 22 20.07 -6.05 6.79
C GLY A 22 20.16 -6.93 8.04
N LEU A 23 19.12 -6.97 8.87
CA LEU A 23 19.08 -7.79 10.09
C LEU A 23 18.78 -9.26 9.78
N TRP A 24 18.07 -9.53 8.69
CA TRP A 24 17.71 -10.85 8.19
C TRP A 24 17.27 -10.79 6.74
N GLU A 25 17.36 -11.91 6.04
CA GLU A 25 16.77 -12.08 4.71
C GLU A 25 15.28 -12.45 4.81
N THR A 26 14.95 -13.31 5.77
CA THR A 26 13.55 -13.68 6.09
C THR A 26 13.44 -14.11 7.55
N ARG A 27 12.23 -14.04 8.09
CA ARG A 27 11.89 -14.52 9.45
C ARG A 27 10.37 -14.81 9.51
N PRO A 28 9.90 -15.52 10.54
CA PRO A 28 8.47 -15.65 10.79
C PRO A 28 7.79 -14.29 10.94
N LEU A 29 6.67 -14.12 10.23
CA LEU A 29 5.86 -12.91 10.27
C LEU A 29 5.10 -12.81 11.60
N ARG A 30 4.69 -11.61 11.95
CA ARG A 30 3.83 -11.32 13.11
C ARG A 30 2.36 -11.56 12.76
N ILE A 31 2.01 -12.81 12.43
CA ILE A 31 0.69 -13.21 11.92
C ILE A 31 -0.44 -12.77 12.87
N ALA A 32 -0.27 -12.95 14.18
CA ALA A 32 -1.26 -12.49 15.15
C ALA A 32 -1.50 -10.96 15.11
N ALA A 33 -0.46 -10.17 14.83
CA ALA A 33 -0.60 -8.73 14.65
C ALA A 33 -1.31 -8.38 13.34
N LEU A 34 -0.96 -9.05 12.25
CA LEU A 34 -1.63 -8.91 10.95
C LEU A 34 -3.12 -9.26 11.04
N THR A 35 -3.46 -10.37 11.71
CA THR A 35 -4.85 -10.79 11.92
C THR A 35 -5.65 -9.73 12.71
N ARG A 36 -5.11 -9.23 13.82
CA ARG A 36 -5.78 -8.16 14.60
C ARG A 36 -5.95 -6.87 13.80
N ALA A 37 -4.94 -6.52 13.01
CA ALA A 37 -5.01 -5.34 12.15
C ALA A 37 -6.07 -5.51 11.06
N TYR A 38 -6.11 -6.68 10.41
CA TYR A 38 -7.16 -7.00 9.45
C TYR A 38 -8.56 -6.90 10.08
N GLU A 39 -8.77 -7.48 11.25
CA GLU A 39 -10.05 -7.38 11.97
C GLU A 39 -10.45 -5.94 12.31
N ALA A 40 -9.47 -5.06 12.57
CA ALA A 40 -9.73 -3.64 12.78
C ALA A 40 -10.11 -2.92 11.48
N ILE A 41 -9.47 -3.28 10.37
CA ILE A 41 -9.81 -2.78 9.03
C ILE A 41 -11.21 -3.23 8.65
N GLU A 42 -11.51 -4.52 8.81
CA GLU A 42 -12.81 -5.10 8.47
C GLU A 42 -13.94 -4.46 9.29
N ARG A 43 -13.77 -4.33 10.61
CA ARG A 43 -14.74 -3.58 11.43
C ARG A 43 -14.97 -2.16 10.93
N PHE A 44 -13.92 -1.47 10.48
CA PHE A 44 -14.05 -0.14 9.91
C PHE A 44 -14.86 -0.16 8.61
N LEU A 45 -14.59 -1.10 7.71
CA LEU A 45 -15.30 -1.24 6.44
C LEU A 45 -16.78 -1.60 6.66
N GLN A 46 -17.07 -2.50 7.57
CA GLN A 46 -18.44 -2.89 7.94
C GLN A 46 -19.22 -1.70 8.53
N ALA A 47 -18.60 -0.89 9.39
CA ALA A 47 -19.21 0.32 9.93
C ALA A 47 -19.50 1.40 8.86
N HIS A 48 -18.94 1.25 7.66
CA HIS A 48 -19.12 2.16 6.52
C HIS A 48 -19.82 1.48 5.33
N GLY A 49 -20.82 0.67 5.62
CA GLY A 49 -21.70 0.07 4.62
C GLY A 49 -21.22 -1.28 4.06
N GLY A 50 -20.30 -1.97 4.72
CA GLY A 50 -19.73 -3.24 4.26
C GLY A 50 -18.97 -3.09 2.94
N ALA A 51 -18.32 -1.96 2.75
CA ALA A 51 -17.60 -1.67 1.51
C ALA A 51 -16.41 -2.62 1.34
N ARG A 52 -16.22 -3.11 0.13
CA ARG A 52 -15.03 -3.85 -0.25
C ARG A 52 -13.85 -2.90 -0.47
N ALA A 53 -12.63 -3.44 -0.36
CA ALA A 53 -11.40 -2.68 -0.58
C ALA A 53 -10.39 -3.54 -1.35
N THR A 54 -9.30 -2.92 -1.79
CA THR A 54 -8.16 -3.61 -2.41
C THR A 54 -7.04 -3.76 -1.39
N PHE A 55 -6.55 -4.98 -1.23
CA PHE A 55 -5.41 -5.33 -0.39
C PHE A 55 -4.23 -5.67 -1.28
N PHE A 56 -3.24 -4.80 -1.33
CA PHE A 56 -1.94 -5.07 -1.94
C PHE A 56 -1.10 -5.87 -0.94
N CYS A 57 -1.08 -7.19 -1.12
CA CYS A 57 -0.46 -8.12 -0.18
C CYS A 57 0.94 -8.52 -0.64
N THR A 58 1.90 -8.62 0.30
CA THR A 58 3.20 -9.22 0.00
C THR A 58 3.07 -10.74 -0.14
N GLY A 59 3.83 -11.33 -1.06
CA GLY A 59 3.79 -12.77 -1.32
C GLY A 59 4.21 -13.62 -0.12
N ILE A 60 5.11 -13.09 0.71
CA ILE A 60 5.55 -13.78 1.93
C ILE A 60 4.41 -13.97 2.95
N ILE A 61 3.42 -13.07 2.99
CA ILE A 61 2.23 -13.27 3.84
C ILE A 61 1.41 -14.43 3.31
N ALA A 62 1.24 -14.55 1.99
CA ALA A 62 0.53 -15.67 1.38
C ALA A 62 1.24 -17.02 1.61
N GLU A 63 2.56 -17.04 1.72
CA GLU A 63 3.32 -18.25 2.06
C GLU A 63 3.19 -18.64 3.54
N GLN A 64 3.26 -17.66 4.45
CA GLN A 64 3.31 -17.95 5.90
C GLN A 64 1.93 -17.94 6.59
N ALA A 65 0.94 -17.28 5.98
CA ALA A 65 -0.42 -17.18 6.50
C ALA A 65 -1.46 -17.24 5.37
N PRO A 66 -1.49 -18.31 4.56
CA PRO A 66 -2.41 -18.44 3.43
C PRO A 66 -3.88 -18.34 3.86
N GLU A 67 -4.22 -18.81 5.06
CA GLU A 67 -5.58 -18.73 5.63
C GLU A 67 -6.03 -17.27 5.87
N LEU A 68 -5.11 -16.36 6.18
CA LEU A 68 -5.44 -14.95 6.33
C LEU A 68 -5.75 -14.30 4.98
N ILE A 69 -4.98 -14.62 3.94
CA ILE A 69 -5.25 -14.17 2.56
C ILE A 69 -6.57 -14.77 2.05
N ALA A 70 -6.83 -16.06 2.29
CA ALA A 70 -8.08 -16.71 1.93
C ALA A 70 -9.29 -16.04 2.62
N ARG A 71 -9.16 -15.68 3.89
CA ARG A 71 -10.19 -14.96 4.65
C ARG A 71 -10.49 -13.59 4.04
N ILE A 72 -9.47 -12.78 3.75
CA ILE A 72 -9.62 -11.47 3.09
C ILE A 72 -10.34 -11.61 1.75
N ALA A 73 -9.96 -12.61 0.96
CA ALA A 73 -10.58 -12.91 -0.32
C ALA A 73 -12.06 -13.36 -0.17
N ALA A 74 -12.35 -14.23 0.80
CA ALA A 74 -13.70 -14.77 1.06
C ALA A 74 -14.68 -13.68 1.53
N GLU A 75 -14.19 -12.63 2.21
CA GLU A 75 -14.98 -11.47 2.61
C GLU A 75 -15.22 -10.49 1.43
N GLY A 76 -14.77 -10.85 0.22
CA GLY A 76 -15.06 -10.16 -1.05
C GLY A 76 -14.09 -9.06 -1.41
N HIS A 77 -12.98 -8.91 -0.69
CA HIS A 77 -11.94 -7.95 -1.03
C HIS A 77 -11.10 -8.41 -2.22
N GLU A 78 -10.51 -7.44 -2.92
CA GLU A 78 -9.50 -7.73 -3.94
C GLU A 78 -8.17 -8.04 -3.28
N ILE A 79 -7.52 -9.13 -3.72
CA ILE A 79 -6.13 -9.42 -3.44
C ILE A 79 -5.29 -8.96 -4.64
N ALA A 80 -4.42 -7.98 -4.40
CA ALA A 80 -3.46 -7.46 -5.38
C ALA A 80 -2.03 -7.69 -4.87
N CYS A 81 -1.06 -7.62 -5.77
CA CYS A 81 0.34 -7.95 -5.45
C CYS A 81 1.11 -6.72 -4.95
N HIS A 82 1.83 -6.88 -3.82
CA HIS A 82 2.73 -5.88 -3.26
C HIS A 82 4.19 -6.38 -3.21
N HIS A 83 4.65 -7.02 -4.32
CA HIS A 83 5.93 -7.70 -4.38
C HIS A 83 5.97 -8.95 -3.47
N HIS A 84 7.12 -9.65 -3.41
CA HIS A 84 7.23 -10.83 -2.55
C HIS A 84 7.69 -10.49 -1.14
N PHE A 85 8.81 -9.77 -1.01
CA PHE A 85 9.45 -9.43 0.26
C PHE A 85 9.38 -7.95 0.64
N HIS A 86 8.61 -7.14 -0.09
CA HIS A 86 8.55 -5.69 0.10
C HIS A 86 9.88 -4.95 -0.21
N ASP A 87 10.74 -5.54 -1.03
CA ASP A 87 12.01 -4.92 -1.43
C ASP A 87 11.77 -3.75 -2.42
N CYS A 88 12.72 -2.82 -2.47
CA CYS A 88 12.62 -1.66 -3.37
C CYS A 88 12.99 -2.06 -4.81
N ILE A 89 12.02 -2.06 -5.71
CA ILE A 89 12.17 -2.57 -7.09
C ILE A 89 13.20 -1.77 -7.89
N ASP A 90 13.39 -0.48 -7.59
CA ASP A 90 14.43 0.34 -8.23
C ASP A 90 15.86 -0.05 -7.84
N GLN A 91 16.03 -1.01 -6.94
CA GLN A 91 17.31 -1.60 -6.54
C GLN A 91 17.48 -3.04 -7.04
N GLU A 92 16.46 -3.61 -7.67
CA GLU A 92 16.50 -4.96 -8.25
C GLU A 92 16.86 -4.94 -9.72
N THR A 93 17.54 -6.00 -10.18
CA THR A 93 17.65 -6.24 -11.63
C THR A 93 16.29 -6.70 -12.18
N PRO A 94 16.01 -6.52 -13.49
CA PRO A 94 14.78 -7.02 -14.08
C PRO A 94 14.53 -8.51 -13.85
N GLU A 95 15.60 -9.33 -13.84
CA GLU A 95 15.53 -10.78 -13.63
C GLU A 95 15.14 -11.12 -12.19
N ALA A 96 15.75 -10.45 -11.19
CA ALA A 96 15.40 -10.62 -9.78
C ALA A 96 13.96 -10.18 -9.52
N PHE A 97 13.55 -9.04 -10.09
CA PHE A 97 12.17 -8.58 -10.02
C PHE A 97 11.19 -9.58 -10.64
N ALA A 98 11.50 -10.12 -11.83
CA ALA A 98 10.64 -11.11 -12.49
C ALA A 98 10.45 -12.36 -11.62
N ALA A 99 11.52 -12.89 -11.02
CA ALA A 99 11.46 -14.05 -10.13
C ALA A 99 10.61 -13.75 -8.88
N ASN A 100 10.84 -12.61 -8.22
CA ASN A 100 10.08 -12.18 -7.05
C ASN A 100 8.60 -11.92 -7.36
N LEU A 101 8.30 -11.28 -8.50
CA LEU A 101 6.94 -11.04 -8.96
C LEU A 101 6.20 -12.37 -9.22
N GLN A 102 6.82 -13.30 -9.94
CA GLN A 102 6.21 -14.60 -10.22
C GLN A 102 5.96 -15.39 -8.94
N LYS A 103 6.92 -15.39 -8.01
CA LYS A 103 6.79 -16.04 -6.71
C LYS A 103 5.62 -15.46 -5.92
N ALA A 104 5.52 -14.12 -5.85
CA ALA A 104 4.43 -13.44 -5.17
C ALA A 104 3.07 -13.76 -5.78
N LEU A 105 2.94 -13.64 -7.11
CA LEU A 105 1.68 -13.91 -7.81
C LEU A 105 1.22 -15.35 -7.63
N SER A 106 2.15 -16.31 -7.69
CA SER A 106 1.83 -17.74 -7.47
C SER A 106 1.31 -17.99 -6.06
N ALA A 107 1.99 -17.47 -5.03
CA ALA A 107 1.57 -17.61 -3.64
C ALA A 107 0.23 -16.94 -3.36
N LEU A 108 0.03 -15.71 -3.84
CA LEU A 108 -1.21 -14.95 -3.64
C LEU A 108 -2.41 -15.61 -4.34
N ARG A 109 -2.23 -16.10 -5.59
CA ARG A 109 -3.29 -16.81 -6.32
C ARG A 109 -3.67 -18.14 -5.65
N ALA A 110 -2.67 -18.89 -5.19
CA ALA A 110 -2.89 -20.14 -4.47
C ALA A 110 -3.64 -19.93 -3.15
N ALA A 111 -3.27 -18.89 -2.38
CA ALA A 111 -3.89 -18.60 -1.09
C ALA A 111 -5.28 -17.97 -1.22
N SER A 112 -5.49 -17.07 -2.18
CA SER A 112 -6.78 -16.37 -2.33
C SER A 112 -7.83 -17.11 -3.13
N GLY A 113 -7.42 -18.03 -4.00
CA GLY A 113 -8.30 -18.65 -4.98
C GLY A 113 -8.84 -17.69 -6.04
N GLN A 114 -8.28 -16.47 -6.15
CA GLN A 114 -8.70 -15.41 -7.08
C GLN A 114 -7.61 -15.11 -8.12
N PRO A 115 -7.98 -14.55 -9.28
CA PRO A 115 -7.02 -13.85 -10.13
C PRO A 115 -6.37 -12.67 -9.36
N VAL A 116 -5.06 -12.52 -9.48
CA VAL A 116 -4.32 -11.38 -8.93
C VAL A 116 -3.90 -10.53 -10.11
N THR A 117 -4.62 -9.44 -10.33
CA THR A 117 -4.51 -8.60 -11.55
C THR A 117 -3.93 -7.22 -11.27
N GLY A 118 -3.86 -6.82 -10.00
CA GLY A 118 -3.31 -5.54 -9.57
C GLY A 118 -1.91 -5.63 -8.99
N PHE A 119 -1.14 -4.56 -9.14
CA PHE A 119 0.19 -4.44 -8.56
C PHE A 119 0.40 -3.06 -7.92
N ARG A 120 1.15 -3.02 -6.82
CA ARG A 120 1.74 -1.81 -6.25
C ARG A 120 3.16 -2.09 -5.80
N ALA A 121 4.10 -1.25 -6.22
CA ALA A 121 5.49 -1.34 -5.80
C ALA A 121 5.64 -0.93 -4.32
N PRO A 122 6.41 -1.67 -3.52
CA PRO A 122 6.80 -1.26 -2.18
C PRO A 122 7.34 0.17 -2.15
N LYS A 123 6.87 0.97 -1.18
CA LYS A 123 7.26 2.38 -1.02
C LYS A 123 7.06 3.25 -2.28
N PHE A 124 6.30 2.76 -3.27
CA PHE A 124 6.16 3.35 -4.61
C PHE A 124 7.49 3.45 -5.38
N ARG A 125 8.46 2.59 -5.05
CA ARG A 125 9.80 2.59 -5.61
C ARG A 125 9.94 1.57 -6.74
N ILE A 126 9.52 1.98 -7.92
CA ILE A 126 9.74 1.30 -9.20
C ILE A 126 10.28 2.33 -10.20
N PRO A 127 11.24 1.98 -11.11
CA PRO A 127 11.72 2.92 -12.11
C PRO A 127 10.59 3.46 -12.98
N GLN A 128 10.38 4.78 -12.94
CA GLN A 128 9.27 5.49 -13.62
C GLN A 128 9.63 5.90 -15.04
N SER A 129 10.39 5.08 -15.73
CA SER A 129 10.79 5.26 -17.12
C SER A 129 10.37 4.02 -17.91
N ARG A 130 10.58 4.03 -19.22
CA ARG A 130 10.46 2.83 -20.09
C ARG A 130 11.46 1.77 -19.61
N SER A 131 11.15 1.14 -18.49
CA SER A 131 12.02 0.16 -17.87
C SER A 131 11.57 -1.25 -18.20
N ALA A 132 12.51 -2.18 -18.18
CA ALA A 132 12.22 -3.59 -18.29
C ALA A 132 11.25 -4.08 -17.20
N HIS A 133 11.24 -3.43 -16.02
CA HIS A 133 10.32 -3.73 -14.93
C HIS A 133 8.85 -3.53 -15.32
N TYR A 134 8.50 -2.41 -15.98
CA TYR A 134 7.12 -2.19 -16.45
C TYR A 134 6.72 -3.13 -17.58
N THR A 135 7.67 -3.45 -18.48
CA THR A 135 7.47 -4.48 -19.53
C THR A 135 7.16 -5.85 -18.92
N LEU A 136 7.84 -6.21 -17.82
CA LEU A 136 7.57 -7.45 -17.08
C LEU A 136 6.22 -7.39 -16.38
N LEU A 137 5.90 -6.30 -15.68
CA LEU A 137 4.60 -6.13 -15.02
C LEU A 137 3.43 -6.32 -15.98
N ALA A 138 3.47 -5.65 -17.13
CA ALA A 138 2.40 -5.69 -18.12
C ALA A 138 2.11 -7.08 -18.70
N LYS A 139 3.02 -8.05 -18.54
CA LYS A 139 2.79 -9.46 -18.91
C LYS A 139 2.00 -10.25 -17.87
N HIS A 140 1.92 -9.76 -16.65
CA HIS A 140 1.43 -10.54 -15.51
C HIS A 140 0.25 -9.93 -14.78
N VAL A 141 0.05 -8.59 -14.89
CA VAL A 141 -1.01 -7.85 -14.23
C VAL A 141 -1.74 -6.91 -15.19
N GLU A 142 -2.95 -6.51 -14.84
CA GLU A 142 -3.78 -5.63 -15.67
C GLU A 142 -3.58 -4.15 -15.32
N TYR A 143 -3.22 -3.86 -14.05
CA TYR A 143 -2.99 -2.49 -13.62
C TYR A 143 -1.86 -2.36 -12.60
N ASP A 144 -1.26 -1.16 -12.58
CA ASP A 144 -0.28 -0.71 -11.60
C ASP A 144 -0.78 0.51 -10.83
N SER A 145 -0.60 0.51 -9.52
CA SER A 145 -0.94 1.62 -8.62
C SER A 145 0.29 2.23 -7.93
N SER A 146 1.45 2.17 -8.60
CA SER A 146 2.72 2.69 -8.05
C SER A 146 3.01 4.13 -8.46
N TYR A 147 2.37 4.63 -9.53
CA TYR A 147 2.69 5.94 -10.10
C TYR A 147 2.18 7.09 -9.23
N LEU A 148 3.09 8.02 -8.91
CA LEU A 148 2.80 9.20 -8.10
C LEU A 148 2.77 10.44 -8.99
N CYS A 149 1.60 11.05 -9.16
CA CYS A 149 1.44 12.24 -9.98
C CYS A 149 0.45 13.26 -9.37
N ASN A 150 0.37 14.42 -9.98
CA ASN A 150 -0.52 15.51 -9.57
C ASN A 150 -1.53 15.91 -10.64
N SER A 151 -1.61 15.17 -11.73
CA SER A 151 -2.58 15.39 -12.80
C SER A 151 -2.91 14.12 -13.58
N ALA A 152 -4.12 14.04 -14.10
CA ALA A 152 -4.55 12.99 -15.01
C ALA A 152 -3.75 12.98 -16.33
N GLU A 153 -3.34 14.16 -16.80
CA GLU A 153 -2.51 14.30 -18.00
C GLU A 153 -1.16 13.59 -17.85
N ALA A 154 -0.46 13.82 -16.71
CA ALA A 154 0.80 13.16 -16.43
C ALA A 154 0.64 11.64 -16.35
N ALA A 155 -0.44 11.15 -15.76
CA ALA A 155 -0.72 9.71 -15.68
C ALA A 155 -1.03 9.11 -17.06
N ARG A 156 -1.83 9.78 -17.89
CA ARG A 156 -2.09 9.36 -19.29
C ARG A 156 -0.82 9.34 -20.12
N HIS A 157 0.00 10.38 -20.02
CA HIS A 157 1.27 10.44 -20.74
C HIS A 157 2.20 9.28 -20.33
N PHE A 158 2.28 8.99 -19.04
CA PHE A 158 3.06 7.85 -18.55
C PHE A 158 2.50 6.53 -19.06
N SER A 159 1.20 6.27 -18.90
CA SER A 159 0.55 5.05 -19.39
C SER A 159 0.77 4.84 -20.90
N ALA A 160 0.59 5.90 -21.71
CA ALA A 160 0.81 5.85 -23.15
C ALA A 160 2.28 5.59 -23.55
N SER A 161 3.22 5.83 -22.64
CA SER A 161 4.65 5.56 -22.88
C SER A 161 5.03 4.10 -22.68
N LEU A 162 4.16 3.28 -22.07
CA LEU A 162 4.44 1.88 -21.73
C LEU A 162 4.16 0.95 -22.93
N ALA A 163 5.04 -0.03 -23.12
CA ALA A 163 4.91 -1.07 -24.11
C ALA A 163 5.37 -2.41 -23.52
N PRO A 164 4.48 -3.42 -23.37
CA PRO A 164 3.06 -3.40 -23.71
C PRO A 164 2.24 -2.45 -22.80
N PRO A 165 1.02 -2.09 -23.20
CA PRO A 165 0.16 -1.20 -22.42
C PRO A 165 -0.18 -1.80 -21.04
N LEU A 166 -0.18 -0.93 -20.03
CA LEU A 166 -0.57 -1.27 -18.67
C LEU A 166 -1.46 -0.13 -18.12
N LYS A 167 -2.59 -0.47 -17.52
CA LYS A 167 -3.46 0.52 -16.88
C LYS A 167 -2.78 1.11 -15.66
N ILE A 168 -2.76 2.42 -15.55
CA ILE A 168 -2.16 3.12 -14.40
C ILE A 168 -3.27 3.70 -13.52
N LEU A 169 -3.26 3.31 -12.25
CA LEU A 169 -4.13 3.84 -11.19
C LEU A 169 -3.27 4.67 -10.24
N PRO A 170 -3.04 5.95 -10.53
CA PRO A 170 -2.07 6.73 -9.80
C PRO A 170 -2.54 7.10 -8.40
N ILE A 171 -1.58 7.30 -7.51
CA ILE A 171 -1.80 7.96 -6.22
C ILE A 171 -1.52 9.46 -6.39
N PHE A 172 -2.48 10.29 -5.99
CA PHE A 172 -2.28 11.74 -6.01
C PHE A 172 -1.16 12.15 -5.06
N ALA A 173 -0.18 12.86 -5.59
CA ALA A 173 0.95 13.39 -4.86
C ALA A 173 1.26 14.81 -5.32
N ALA A 174 1.13 15.78 -4.43
CA ALA A 174 1.36 17.19 -4.73
C ALA A 174 2.38 17.82 -3.77
N ARG A 175 3.09 18.82 -4.24
CA ARG A 175 3.92 19.70 -3.40
C ARG A 175 3.12 20.95 -3.05
N PRO A 176 2.87 21.25 -1.77
CA PRO A 176 2.15 22.48 -1.40
C PRO A 176 2.95 23.76 -1.70
N ARG A 177 4.29 23.62 -1.77
CA ARG A 177 5.24 24.68 -2.15
C ARG A 177 6.44 24.04 -2.86
N ALA A 178 7.16 24.79 -3.66
CA ALA A 178 8.28 24.30 -4.49
C ALA A 178 9.32 23.45 -3.73
N LEU A 179 9.68 23.83 -2.51
CA LEU A 179 10.66 23.14 -1.67
C LEU A 179 10.05 22.17 -0.66
N ALA A 180 8.71 22.07 -0.58
CA ALA A 180 8.06 21.15 0.34
C ALA A 180 8.12 19.70 -0.17
N PRO A 181 8.13 18.69 0.72
CA PRO A 181 8.02 17.31 0.30
C PRO A 181 6.69 17.06 -0.42
N LYS A 182 6.68 16.12 -1.37
CA LYS A 182 5.44 15.67 -1.99
C LYS A 182 4.54 15.05 -0.91
N MET A 183 3.36 15.62 -0.71
CA MET A 183 2.33 15.08 0.16
C MET A 183 1.46 14.10 -0.61
N ARG A 184 1.08 13.00 0.03
CA ARG A 184 0.25 11.93 -0.54
C ARG A 184 -1.03 11.76 0.27
N LEU A 185 -2.07 11.21 -0.37
CA LEU A 185 -3.27 10.77 0.32
C LEU A 185 -3.05 9.35 0.88
N GLY A 186 -2.49 9.26 2.07
CA GLY A 186 -2.34 7.97 2.74
C GLY A 186 -1.13 7.89 3.66
N GLY A 187 -0.98 6.73 4.29
CA GLY A 187 0.11 6.42 5.19
C GLY A 187 0.34 7.47 6.28
N THR A 188 1.59 7.67 6.62
CA THR A 188 2.00 8.63 7.66
C THR A 188 1.49 10.06 7.41
N TYR A 189 1.34 10.48 6.13
CA TYR A 189 0.82 11.82 5.83
C TYR A 189 -0.60 12.01 6.33
N LEU A 190 -1.50 11.04 6.08
CA LEU A 190 -2.87 11.14 6.52
C LEU A 190 -3.00 11.19 8.05
N LYS A 191 -2.14 10.47 8.78
CA LYS A 191 -2.10 10.51 10.24
C LYS A 191 -1.74 11.90 10.78
N LEU A 192 -0.75 12.55 10.16
CA LEU A 192 -0.23 13.84 10.58
C LEU A 192 -1.09 15.02 10.14
N PHE A 193 -1.82 14.89 9.02
CA PHE A 193 -2.64 15.99 8.51
C PHE A 193 -3.88 16.23 9.36
N SER A 194 -4.29 17.51 9.43
CA SER A 194 -5.63 17.85 9.90
C SER A 194 -6.69 17.32 8.91
N ARG A 195 -7.94 17.17 9.38
CA ARG A 195 -9.06 16.81 8.49
C ARG A 195 -9.21 17.80 7.33
N ALA A 196 -9.04 19.09 7.60
CA ALA A 196 -9.12 20.12 6.58
C ALA A 196 -8.04 19.95 5.50
N THR A 197 -6.81 19.62 5.90
CA THR A 197 -5.71 19.34 4.96
C THR A 197 -6.00 18.11 4.11
N ALA A 198 -6.46 17.01 4.73
CA ALA A 198 -6.84 15.81 4.00
C ALA A 198 -7.98 16.06 3.01
N ALA A 199 -9.03 16.77 3.43
CA ALA A 199 -10.14 17.16 2.55
C ALA A 199 -9.71 18.06 1.38
N ARG A 200 -8.77 18.98 1.60
CA ARG A 200 -8.19 19.80 0.52
C ARG A 200 -7.41 18.94 -0.49
N LEU A 201 -6.65 17.93 -0.04
CA LEU A 201 -5.94 17.03 -0.93
C LEU A 201 -6.89 16.14 -1.73
N ILE A 202 -7.98 15.65 -1.12
CA ILE A 202 -9.04 14.91 -1.81
C ILE A 202 -9.65 15.80 -2.91
N LYS A 203 -10.01 17.03 -2.57
CA LYS A 203 -10.54 18.00 -3.55
C LYS A 203 -9.54 18.28 -4.67
N ALA A 204 -8.27 18.49 -4.33
CA ALA A 204 -7.21 18.73 -5.31
C ALA A 204 -6.99 17.53 -6.24
N SER A 205 -7.06 16.29 -5.73
CA SER A 205 -7.02 15.08 -6.56
C SER A 205 -8.17 15.08 -7.58
N THR A 206 -9.40 15.32 -7.14
CA THR A 206 -10.57 15.40 -8.03
C THR A 206 -10.44 16.52 -9.08
N GLN A 207 -9.96 17.70 -8.69
CA GLN A 207 -9.72 18.82 -9.60
C GLN A 207 -8.62 18.53 -10.63
N ALA A 208 -7.66 17.67 -10.26
CA ALA A 208 -6.61 17.19 -11.16
C ALA A 208 -7.09 16.08 -12.12
N GLY A 209 -8.39 15.72 -12.07
CA GLY A 209 -8.97 14.65 -12.87
C GLY A 209 -8.62 13.25 -12.39
N LEU A 210 -8.13 13.12 -11.15
CA LEU A 210 -7.75 11.83 -10.54
C LEU A 210 -8.84 11.41 -9.53
N ALA A 211 -9.15 10.13 -9.52
CA ALA A 211 -10.01 9.58 -8.47
C ALA A 211 -9.31 9.70 -7.11
N PRO A 212 -9.97 10.24 -6.08
CA PRO A 212 -9.40 10.28 -4.74
C PRO A 212 -9.15 8.87 -4.23
N HIS A 213 -7.91 8.56 -3.90
CA HIS A 213 -7.48 7.25 -3.47
C HIS A 213 -6.58 7.39 -2.23
N ILE A 214 -7.01 6.80 -1.13
CA ILE A 214 -6.25 6.72 0.13
C ILE A 214 -5.64 5.33 0.23
N TYR A 215 -4.34 5.27 0.53
CA TYR A 215 -3.66 4.02 0.88
C TYR A 215 -3.26 4.03 2.35
N LEU A 216 -3.38 2.89 3.02
CA LEU A 216 -3.04 2.71 4.43
C LEU A 216 -2.36 1.36 4.63
N HIS A 217 -1.82 1.16 5.84
CA HIS A 217 -1.12 -0.07 6.22
C HIS A 217 -1.78 -0.71 7.46
N PRO A 218 -1.59 -2.01 7.69
CA PRO A 218 -2.15 -2.71 8.84
C PRO A 218 -1.85 -2.02 10.19
N TYR A 219 -0.59 -1.62 10.39
CA TYR A 219 -0.15 -0.97 11.63
C TYR A 219 -0.79 0.40 11.89
N GLU A 220 -1.49 0.98 10.93
CA GLU A 220 -2.18 2.26 11.09
C GLU A 220 -3.58 2.11 11.70
N PHE A 221 -4.16 0.91 11.67
CA PHE A 221 -5.45 0.60 12.29
C PHE A 221 -5.33 0.07 13.72
N VAL A 222 -4.11 -0.25 14.16
CA VAL A 222 -3.83 -0.67 15.54
C VAL A 222 -2.97 0.37 16.23
N ALA A 223 -3.30 0.68 17.50
CA ALA A 223 -2.60 1.72 18.24
C ALA A 223 -1.60 1.11 19.25
N ASP A 224 -0.98 0.02 18.88
CA ASP A 224 0.00 -0.71 19.68
C ASP A 224 1.37 -0.78 18.97
N GLN A 225 2.32 -1.51 19.56
CA GLN A 225 3.66 -1.70 19.00
C GLN A 225 3.88 -3.12 18.48
N SER A 226 2.81 -3.84 18.15
CA SER A 226 2.90 -5.23 17.71
C SER A 226 3.72 -5.41 16.42
N PHE A 227 3.82 -4.37 15.60
CA PHE A 227 4.67 -4.35 14.40
C PHE A 227 6.05 -3.72 14.62
N ALA A 228 6.37 -3.24 15.81
CA ALA A 228 7.66 -2.62 16.06
C ALA A 228 8.74 -3.66 16.40
N LEU A 229 9.96 -3.44 15.90
CA LEU A 229 11.14 -4.21 16.30
C LEU A 229 11.50 -3.87 17.75
N SER A 230 11.74 -4.89 18.56
CA SER A 230 12.23 -4.75 19.92
C SER A 230 13.69 -4.26 19.95
N ARG A 231 14.13 -3.80 21.12
CA ARG A 231 15.54 -3.44 21.32
C ARG A 231 16.49 -4.61 21.08
N ALA A 232 16.08 -5.82 21.46
CA ALA A 232 16.85 -7.03 21.24
C ALA A 232 17.02 -7.35 19.75
N GLU A 233 15.94 -7.23 18.97
CA GLU A 233 15.99 -7.41 17.51
C GLU A 233 16.85 -6.35 16.79
N LEU A 234 16.92 -5.14 17.33
CA LEU A 234 17.75 -4.05 16.78
C LEU A 234 19.21 -4.09 17.27
N ALA A 235 19.53 -4.86 18.30
CA ALA A 235 20.87 -4.89 18.91
C ALA A 235 22.03 -5.15 17.91
N PRO A 236 21.89 -6.01 16.88
CA PRO A 236 22.96 -6.23 15.90
C PRO A 236 23.39 -4.96 15.13
N LEU A 237 22.57 -3.90 15.11
CA LEU A 237 22.92 -2.62 14.47
C LEU A 237 23.95 -1.81 15.28
N GLY A 238 24.25 -2.23 16.50
CA GLY A 238 25.03 -1.44 17.46
C GLY A 238 24.19 -0.38 18.21
N PRO A 239 24.65 0.10 19.36
CA PRO A 239 23.81 0.83 20.31
C PRO A 239 23.20 2.14 19.74
N ALA A 240 23.96 2.93 19.00
CA ALA A 240 23.49 4.20 18.45
C ALA A 240 22.40 4.00 17.37
N ARG A 241 22.64 3.10 16.41
CA ARG A 241 21.67 2.80 15.35
C ARG A 241 20.43 2.09 15.91
N ALA A 242 20.60 1.18 16.86
CA ALA A 242 19.49 0.51 17.53
C ALA A 242 18.60 1.52 18.28
N ALA A 243 19.17 2.46 19.02
CA ALA A 243 18.44 3.52 19.70
C ALA A 243 17.69 4.43 18.70
N TYR A 244 18.36 4.85 17.64
CA TYR A 244 17.73 5.64 16.58
C TYR A 244 16.51 4.93 15.97
N TRP A 245 16.67 3.69 15.52
CA TRP A 245 15.58 2.95 14.87
C TRP A 245 14.46 2.59 15.85
N HIS A 246 14.78 2.30 17.12
CA HIS A 246 13.78 2.11 18.16
C HIS A 246 12.91 3.36 18.36
N ALA A 247 13.52 4.54 18.42
CA ALA A 247 12.79 5.81 18.50
C ALA A 247 12.03 6.12 17.21
N ARG A 248 12.67 5.92 16.06
CA ARG A 248 12.12 6.25 14.74
C ARG A 248 10.88 5.44 14.40
N GLN A 249 10.90 4.13 14.61
CA GLN A 249 9.73 3.27 14.36
C GLN A 249 8.55 3.60 15.29
N SER A 250 8.81 4.04 16.52
CA SER A 250 7.76 4.46 17.45
C SER A 250 6.88 5.57 16.88
N GLN A 251 7.41 6.42 16.02
CA GLN A 251 6.64 7.49 15.37
C GLN A 251 5.60 6.91 14.39
N TRP A 252 5.91 5.83 13.68
CA TRP A 252 4.97 5.18 12.77
C TRP A 252 3.84 4.46 13.49
N HIS A 253 4.12 3.89 14.69
CA HIS A 253 3.15 3.08 15.42
C HIS A 253 2.33 3.85 16.47
N LYS A 254 2.78 5.05 16.86
CA LYS A 254 2.10 5.83 17.93
C LYS A 254 1.40 7.06 17.41
N ILE A 255 2.07 7.85 16.54
CA ILE A 255 1.57 9.18 16.18
C ILE A 255 0.38 9.04 15.22
N GLY A 256 -0.78 9.49 15.69
CA GLY A 256 -2.00 9.61 14.88
C GLY A 256 -2.79 8.32 14.67
N ASN A 257 -2.27 7.12 15.00
CA ASN A 257 -2.97 5.85 14.76
C ASN A 257 -4.32 5.80 15.48
N ARG A 258 -4.39 6.21 16.76
CA ARG A 258 -5.66 6.20 17.54
C ARG A 258 -6.76 7.07 16.93
N SER A 259 -6.39 8.15 16.25
CA SER A 259 -7.36 9.10 15.68
C SER A 259 -7.64 8.83 14.20
N LEU A 260 -6.93 7.90 13.56
CA LEU A 260 -7.06 7.65 12.14
C LEU A 260 -8.45 7.13 11.74
N PRO A 261 -9.07 6.14 12.41
CA PRO A 261 -10.41 5.67 12.05
C PRO A 261 -11.45 6.78 12.13
N GLN A 262 -11.43 7.61 13.18
CA GLN A 262 -12.35 8.75 13.32
C GLN A 262 -12.12 9.80 12.25
N LYS A 263 -10.85 10.04 11.86
CA LYS A 263 -10.53 10.97 10.78
C LYS A 263 -11.05 10.47 9.44
N LEU A 264 -10.87 9.17 9.14
CA LEU A 264 -11.42 8.54 7.93
C LEU A 264 -12.94 8.61 7.91
N SER A 265 -13.62 8.23 9.01
CA SER A 265 -15.08 8.33 9.12
C SER A 265 -15.58 9.75 8.87
N ALA A 266 -14.88 10.76 9.37
CA ALA A 266 -15.24 12.16 9.15
C ALA A 266 -15.02 12.60 7.68
N LEU A 267 -14.06 12.05 6.95
CA LEU A 267 -13.89 12.28 5.52
C LEU A 267 -15.00 11.59 4.72
N LEU A 268 -15.42 10.41 5.13
CA LEU A 268 -16.49 9.63 4.50
C LEU A 268 -17.90 10.22 4.69
N GLN A 269 -18.09 11.22 5.57
CA GLN A 269 -19.38 11.95 5.66
C GLN A 269 -19.75 12.63 4.33
N ASN A 270 -18.77 12.99 3.50
CA ASN A 270 -18.97 13.67 2.21
C ASN A 270 -18.65 12.76 1.00
N HIS A 271 -18.25 11.52 1.25
CA HIS A 271 -17.83 10.56 0.24
C HIS A 271 -18.39 9.18 0.55
N THR A 272 -18.53 8.35 -0.47
CA THR A 272 -18.79 6.92 -0.32
C THR A 272 -17.52 6.14 -0.65
N LEU A 273 -17.29 5.00 0.02
CA LEU A 273 -16.21 4.09 -0.38
C LEU A 273 -16.45 3.57 -1.79
N GLY A 274 -15.40 3.63 -2.62
CA GLY A 274 -15.48 3.33 -4.04
C GLY A 274 -15.53 1.85 -4.37
N GLY A 275 -15.21 0.97 -3.40
CA GLY A 275 -15.09 -0.47 -3.61
C GLY A 275 -13.69 -0.89 -4.08
N ARG A 276 -13.63 -2.07 -4.66
CA ARG A 276 -12.40 -2.68 -5.19
C ARG A 276 -11.89 -1.89 -6.40
N LEU A 277 -10.57 -1.85 -6.57
CA LEU A 277 -9.95 -1.16 -7.71
C LEU A 277 -10.16 -1.93 -9.01
N ASP A 278 -10.03 -3.25 -9.00
CA ASP A 278 -10.23 -4.10 -10.19
C ASP A 278 -11.65 -4.01 -10.78
N GLU A 279 -12.68 -3.84 -9.96
CA GLU A 279 -14.06 -3.63 -10.40
C GLU A 279 -14.30 -2.23 -11.00
N ASN A 280 -13.37 -1.31 -10.80
CA ASN A 280 -13.50 0.09 -11.21
C ASN A 280 -12.40 0.54 -12.20
N LEU A 281 -11.73 -0.38 -12.90
CA LEU A 281 -10.60 -0.05 -13.78
C LEU A 281 -10.98 0.94 -14.89
N THR A 282 -12.13 0.76 -15.52
CA THR A 282 -12.56 1.61 -16.65
C THR A 282 -12.68 3.10 -16.28
N PRO A 283 -13.33 3.50 -15.16
CA PRO A 283 -13.40 4.91 -14.77
C PRO A 283 -12.15 5.43 -14.07
N LEU A 284 -11.26 4.55 -13.57
CA LEU A 284 -10.07 4.93 -12.79
C LEU A 284 -8.77 4.90 -13.59
N ALA A 285 -8.66 3.98 -14.55
CA ALA A 285 -7.46 3.82 -15.35
C ALA A 285 -7.35 4.94 -16.38
N LEU A 286 -6.19 5.49 -16.47
CA LEU A 286 -5.85 6.57 -17.38
C LEU A 286 -4.91 6.06 -18.46
#